data_1acae7ccf96fe0a9330ca67ed22f0a2f
#
_entry.id   1acae7ccf96fe0a9330ca67ed22f0a2f
#
_cell.length_a   1.000
_cell.length_b   1.000
_cell.length_c   1.000
_cell.angle_alpha   90.00
_cell.angle_beta   90.00
_cell.angle_gamma   90.00
#
_symmetry.space_group_name_H-M   'P 1'
#
loop_
_entity.id
_entity.type
_entity.pdbx_description
1 polymer ?
#
loop_
_entity_poly.entity_id
_entity_poly.type
_entity_poly.pdbx_seq_one_letter_code
_entity_poly.pdbx_strand_id
1 'polypeptide(L)'
;MKKSFLVVVSIVLLACQKQSGSDLKELYSLPKKLKEVSGITYFPETQTLYTLEDSGNKNAIYALDSKGKLAKAITISNATNVDWEDITKDKAGNIYIGDFGNNDNERRDLCIYKVAKNQLNNDLAKAEYKISFSYPEQKEFPPKKKEMFFDVEGFFEQGGYFYLFTKNRSKGFDGTAFIYKIKNAAGTQKAVKIGEFKTCNNYNHCVLTSATISPDGKKVALLSHDKVLLFKNFKGDLYHKGTQTELSLNHFSQKEAIVFKDNNTLLIADEKTNKIGGKVYEFRL
;
A
#
# COMPACT_ATOMS: atom_id res chain seq x y z
N MET A 1 23.72 61.12 32.18
CA MET A 1 24.22 59.97 31.46
C MET A 1 23.04 59.04 31.18
N LYS A 2 22.50 59.03 29.94
CA LYS A 2 21.43 58.13 29.51
C LYS A 2 22.06 56.92 28.88
N LYS A 3 21.85 55.71 29.45
CA LYS A 3 22.28 54.44 28.87
C LYS A 3 21.19 53.95 27.89
N SER A 4 21.47 53.97 26.61
CA SER A 4 20.60 53.33 25.59
C SER A 4 20.84 51.84 25.59
N PHE A 5 19.81 51.06 25.80
CA PHE A 5 19.83 49.58 25.67
C PHE A 5 19.47 49.26 24.20
N LEU A 6 20.38 48.65 23.49
CA LEU A 6 20.13 48.16 22.14
C LEU A 6 19.57 46.74 22.25
N VAL A 7 18.29 46.54 21.91
CA VAL A 7 17.68 45.24 21.84
C VAL A 7 17.93 44.68 20.44
N VAL A 8 18.78 43.65 20.35
CA VAL A 8 19.01 42.90 19.11
C VAL A 8 17.92 41.84 19.01
N VAL A 9 16.95 42.04 18.12
CA VAL A 9 15.93 41.03 17.79
C VAL A 9 16.51 40.09 16.75
N SER A 10 16.88 38.88 17.15
CA SER A 10 17.30 37.82 16.25
C SER A 10 16.05 37.20 15.59
N ILE A 11 15.81 37.53 14.34
CA ILE A 11 14.79 36.88 13.51
C ILE A 11 15.30 35.52 13.10
N VAL A 12 14.80 34.45 13.74
CA VAL A 12 15.02 33.08 13.28
C VAL A 12 14.11 32.84 12.09
N LEU A 13 14.68 32.91 10.89
CA LEU A 13 14.02 32.46 9.67
C LEU A 13 13.94 30.94 9.72
N LEU A 14 12.75 30.40 10.06
CA LEU A 14 12.44 29.01 9.79
C LEU A 14 12.35 28.83 8.27
N ALA A 15 13.45 28.43 7.66
CA ALA A 15 13.43 27.94 6.29
C ALA A 15 12.67 26.60 6.29
N CYS A 16 11.42 26.60 5.79
CA CYS A 16 10.78 25.39 5.33
C CYS A 16 11.62 24.81 4.20
N GLN A 17 12.51 23.88 4.50
CA GLN A 17 13.17 23.06 3.48
C GLN A 17 12.09 22.18 2.84
N LYS A 18 11.62 22.58 1.66
CA LYS A 18 11.04 21.63 0.71
C LYS A 18 12.13 20.63 0.40
N GLN A 19 12.04 19.44 0.97
CA GLN A 19 12.89 18.34 0.59
C GLN A 19 12.48 17.98 -0.84
N SER A 20 13.31 18.36 -1.83
CA SER A 20 13.16 17.92 -3.21
C SER A 20 13.36 16.40 -3.21
N GLY A 21 12.27 15.64 -3.23
CA GLY A 21 12.32 14.23 -3.57
C GLY A 21 12.96 14.09 -4.96
N SER A 22 13.61 12.97 -5.22
CA SER A 22 14.09 12.66 -6.56
C SER A 22 12.89 12.64 -7.52
N ASP A 23 13.12 12.98 -8.78
CA ASP A 23 12.08 12.88 -9.80
C ASP A 23 11.59 11.42 -9.92
N LEU A 24 10.28 11.24 -10.11
CA LEU A 24 9.69 9.96 -10.40
C LEU A 24 10.20 9.47 -11.76
N LYS A 25 10.99 8.38 -11.75
CA LYS A 25 11.61 7.85 -12.96
C LYS A 25 10.82 6.68 -13.51
N GLU A 26 10.28 6.80 -14.70
CA GLU A 26 9.69 5.66 -15.42
C GLU A 26 10.78 4.61 -15.72
N LEU A 27 10.51 3.35 -15.36
CA LEU A 27 11.39 2.21 -15.65
C LEU A 27 10.97 1.47 -16.92
N TYR A 28 9.69 1.09 -16.98
CA TYR A 28 9.09 0.36 -18.11
C TYR A 28 7.58 0.40 -18.08
N SER A 29 6.96 0.07 -19.22
CA SER A 29 5.52 -0.17 -19.30
C SER A 29 5.17 -1.60 -18.90
N LEU A 30 4.06 -1.77 -18.20
CA LEU A 30 3.48 -3.08 -17.90
C LEU A 30 3.04 -3.81 -19.17
N PRO A 31 3.00 -5.14 -19.19
CA PRO A 31 2.42 -5.92 -20.28
C PRO A 31 0.99 -5.47 -20.58
N LYS A 32 0.64 -5.31 -21.87
CA LYS A 32 -0.65 -4.76 -22.32
C LYS A 32 -1.89 -5.45 -21.76
N LYS A 33 -1.74 -6.69 -21.32
CA LYS A 33 -2.81 -7.49 -20.72
C LYS A 33 -3.03 -7.20 -19.23
N LEU A 34 -2.06 -6.62 -18.54
CA LEU A 34 -2.16 -6.22 -17.14
C LEU A 34 -2.55 -4.74 -17.10
N LYS A 35 -3.85 -4.48 -16.98
CA LYS A 35 -4.40 -3.13 -17.05
C LYS A 35 -4.78 -2.58 -15.69
N GLU A 36 -5.28 -3.42 -14.83
CA GLU A 36 -5.87 -3.09 -13.52
C GLU A 36 -4.99 -3.61 -12.39
N VAL A 37 -3.68 -3.24 -12.49
CA VAL A 37 -2.68 -3.63 -11.47
C VAL A 37 -2.97 -2.90 -10.17
N SER A 38 -3.31 -3.65 -9.11
CA SER A 38 -3.67 -3.14 -7.80
C SER A 38 -2.57 -3.32 -6.73
N GLY A 39 -1.61 -4.23 -6.93
CA GLY A 39 -0.53 -4.46 -5.96
C GLY A 39 0.76 -4.96 -6.58
N ILE A 40 1.89 -4.66 -5.93
CA ILE A 40 3.23 -5.16 -6.32
C ILE A 40 4.04 -5.60 -5.11
N THR A 41 4.87 -6.65 -5.31
CA THR A 41 5.93 -7.02 -4.35
C THR A 41 7.22 -7.37 -5.08
N TYR A 42 8.39 -7.06 -4.51
CA TYR A 42 9.68 -7.17 -5.19
C TYR A 42 10.61 -8.16 -4.51
N PHE A 43 11.24 -9.01 -5.31
CA PHE A 43 12.23 -10.01 -4.90
C PHE A 43 13.61 -9.58 -5.40
N PRO A 44 14.46 -8.98 -4.56
CA PRO A 44 15.74 -8.41 -4.99
C PRO A 44 16.73 -9.49 -5.45
N GLU A 45 16.68 -10.68 -4.89
CA GLU A 45 17.58 -11.78 -5.24
C GLU A 45 17.42 -12.30 -6.67
N THR A 46 16.21 -12.19 -7.23
CA THR A 46 15.88 -12.57 -8.61
C THR A 46 15.55 -11.38 -9.50
N GLN A 47 15.52 -10.16 -8.93
CA GLN A 47 15.06 -8.94 -9.58
C GLN A 47 13.66 -9.09 -10.19
N THR A 48 12.79 -9.88 -9.56
CA THR A 48 11.44 -10.17 -10.03
C THR A 48 10.44 -9.27 -9.31
N LEU A 49 9.59 -8.60 -10.08
CA LEU A 49 8.41 -7.91 -9.58
C LEU A 49 7.19 -8.82 -9.74
N TYR A 50 6.56 -9.18 -8.63
CA TYR A 50 5.26 -9.86 -8.66
C TYR A 50 4.15 -8.83 -8.55
N THR A 51 3.08 -9.06 -9.31
CA THR A 51 1.89 -8.20 -9.32
C THR A 51 0.63 -9.03 -9.44
N LEU A 52 -0.51 -8.41 -9.18
CA LEU A 52 -1.86 -8.95 -9.39
C LEU A 52 -2.76 -7.86 -9.98
N GLU A 53 -3.96 -8.24 -10.34
CA GLU A 53 -5.01 -7.33 -10.82
C GLU A 53 -6.22 -7.43 -9.88
N ASP A 54 -7.01 -6.38 -9.80
CA ASP A 54 -8.18 -6.23 -8.95
C ASP A 54 -9.39 -7.10 -9.35
N SER A 55 -10.58 -6.71 -8.92
CA SER A 55 -11.84 -7.41 -9.19
C SER A 55 -12.12 -7.59 -10.68
N GLY A 56 -12.83 -8.67 -11.01
CA GLY A 56 -13.17 -9.01 -12.40
C GLY A 56 -12.05 -9.67 -13.20
N ASN A 57 -10.83 -9.70 -12.66
CA ASN A 57 -9.67 -10.32 -13.27
C ASN A 57 -9.43 -11.75 -12.77
N LYS A 58 -8.40 -12.41 -13.32
CA LYS A 58 -8.07 -13.78 -12.97
C LYS A 58 -7.50 -13.87 -11.55
N ASN A 59 -7.76 -14.98 -10.88
CA ASN A 59 -7.12 -15.37 -9.62
C ASN A 59 -5.65 -15.79 -9.85
N ALA A 60 -4.83 -14.85 -10.32
CA ALA A 60 -3.45 -15.11 -10.70
C ALA A 60 -2.51 -14.00 -10.23
N ILE A 61 -1.27 -14.38 -9.88
CA ILE A 61 -0.15 -13.48 -9.70
C ILE A 61 0.78 -13.57 -10.91
N TYR A 62 1.39 -12.46 -11.27
CA TYR A 62 2.22 -12.33 -12.46
C TYR A 62 3.64 -11.95 -12.08
N ALA A 63 4.63 -12.72 -12.52
CA ALA A 63 6.05 -12.43 -12.33
C ALA A 63 6.57 -11.65 -13.54
N LEU A 64 7.13 -10.48 -13.30
CA LEU A 64 7.77 -9.63 -14.30
C LEU A 64 9.28 -9.64 -14.09
N ASP A 65 10.04 -9.73 -15.18
CA ASP A 65 11.50 -9.59 -15.14
C ASP A 65 11.93 -8.13 -14.93
N SER A 66 13.23 -7.90 -14.81
CA SER A 66 13.81 -6.56 -14.61
C SER A 66 13.53 -5.56 -15.74
N LYS A 67 13.01 -6.01 -16.87
CA LYS A 67 12.62 -5.20 -18.04
C LYS A 67 11.10 -5.06 -18.16
N GLY A 68 10.34 -5.55 -17.19
CA GLY A 68 8.88 -5.51 -17.18
C GLY A 68 8.21 -6.53 -18.10
N LYS A 69 8.95 -7.51 -18.64
CA LYS A 69 8.36 -8.57 -19.44
C LYS A 69 7.73 -9.62 -18.53
N LEU A 70 6.57 -10.11 -18.92
CA LEU A 70 5.93 -11.22 -18.22
C LEU A 70 6.76 -12.49 -18.38
N ALA A 71 7.36 -12.91 -17.28
CA ALA A 71 8.12 -14.16 -17.18
C ALA A 71 7.20 -15.35 -16.85
N LYS A 72 6.18 -15.12 -15.98
CA LYS A 72 5.25 -16.17 -15.56
C LYS A 72 3.90 -15.61 -15.13
N ALA A 73 2.84 -16.39 -15.34
CA ALA A 73 1.53 -16.20 -14.72
C ALA A 73 1.23 -17.43 -13.86
N ILE A 74 0.90 -17.23 -12.58
CA ILE A 74 0.70 -18.28 -11.59
C ILE A 74 -0.74 -18.23 -11.12
N THR A 75 -1.55 -19.17 -11.55
CA THR A 75 -2.97 -19.27 -11.12
C THR A 75 -3.03 -19.86 -9.71
N ILE A 76 -3.80 -19.26 -8.83
CA ILE A 76 -4.02 -19.75 -7.46
C ILE A 76 -5.33 -20.54 -7.44
N SER A 77 -5.24 -21.87 -7.62
CA SER A 77 -6.37 -22.74 -7.94
C SER A 77 -7.44 -22.86 -6.86
N ASN A 78 -7.14 -22.55 -5.60
CA ASN A 78 -8.06 -22.59 -4.46
C ASN A 78 -8.34 -21.19 -3.87
N ALA A 79 -8.09 -20.13 -4.62
CA ALA A 79 -8.48 -18.77 -4.28
C ALA A 79 -9.44 -18.23 -5.35
N THR A 80 -10.29 -17.30 -4.96
CA THR A 80 -11.14 -16.52 -5.86
C THR A 80 -10.66 -15.07 -5.81
N ASN A 81 -10.55 -14.41 -6.94
CA ASN A 81 -10.39 -12.97 -6.96
C ASN A 81 -11.79 -12.34 -6.88
N VAL A 82 -12.18 -11.95 -5.67
CA VAL A 82 -13.41 -11.19 -5.45
C VAL A 82 -13.10 -9.72 -5.63
N ASP A 83 -12.04 -9.25 -4.95
CA ASP A 83 -11.52 -7.88 -5.08
C ASP A 83 -10.10 -7.84 -4.47
N TRP A 84 -9.11 -8.28 -5.28
CA TRP A 84 -7.71 -8.33 -4.86
C TRP A 84 -7.10 -6.94 -4.97
N GLU A 85 -6.73 -6.36 -3.84
CA GLU A 85 -6.24 -4.99 -3.78
C GLU A 85 -4.73 -4.87 -3.70
N ASP A 86 -4.08 -5.73 -2.92
CA ASP A 86 -2.64 -5.59 -2.72
C ASP A 86 -1.96 -6.95 -2.51
N ILE A 87 -0.64 -6.96 -2.68
CA ILE A 87 0.22 -8.14 -2.55
C ILE A 87 1.46 -7.79 -1.74
N THR A 88 1.79 -8.59 -0.74
CA THR A 88 2.98 -8.42 0.06
C THR A 88 3.74 -9.71 0.25
N LYS A 89 4.92 -9.67 0.86
CA LYS A 89 5.71 -10.87 1.19
C LYS A 89 6.26 -10.80 2.60
N ASP A 90 6.51 -11.97 3.21
CA ASP A 90 7.28 -12.07 4.43
C ASP A 90 8.79 -12.17 4.15
N LYS A 91 9.59 -12.19 5.22
CA LYS A 91 11.06 -12.35 5.13
C LYS A 91 11.50 -13.71 4.56
N ALA A 92 10.65 -14.74 4.64
CA ALA A 92 10.92 -16.06 4.06
C ALA A 92 10.63 -16.09 2.55
N GLY A 93 9.96 -15.07 2.01
CA GLY A 93 9.58 -14.94 0.60
C GLY A 93 8.25 -15.64 0.28
N ASN A 94 7.41 -15.95 1.28
CA ASN A 94 6.03 -16.31 1.01
C ASN A 94 5.26 -15.06 0.59
N ILE A 95 4.37 -15.22 -0.39
CA ILE A 95 3.51 -14.15 -0.89
C ILE A 95 2.18 -14.21 -0.17
N TYR A 96 1.62 -13.03 0.09
CA TYR A 96 0.28 -12.85 0.65
C TYR A 96 -0.53 -11.95 -0.27
N ILE A 97 -1.75 -12.39 -0.56
CA ILE A 97 -2.71 -11.71 -1.45
C ILE A 97 -3.85 -11.19 -0.59
N GLY A 98 -4.11 -9.90 -0.65
CA GLY A 98 -5.20 -9.26 0.05
C GLY A 98 -6.46 -9.23 -0.80
N ASP A 99 -7.43 -10.10 -0.49
CA ASP A 99 -8.77 -10.10 -1.07
C ASP A 99 -9.73 -9.38 -0.11
N PHE A 100 -9.60 -8.06 -0.10
CA PHE A 100 -10.26 -7.25 0.92
C PHE A 100 -10.81 -5.90 0.41
N GLY A 101 -10.77 -5.65 -0.89
CA GLY A 101 -11.45 -4.51 -1.49
C GLY A 101 -12.93 -4.52 -1.12
N ASN A 102 -13.45 -3.37 -0.75
CA ASN A 102 -14.78 -3.25 -0.17
C ASN A 102 -15.36 -1.86 -0.40
N ASN A 103 -15.34 -1.43 -1.66
CA ASN A 103 -15.74 -0.09 -2.11
C ASN A 103 -17.07 0.39 -1.52
N ASP A 104 -18.05 -0.52 -1.47
CA ASP A 104 -19.38 -0.25 -0.92
C ASP A 104 -19.50 -0.57 0.57
N ASN A 105 -18.43 -1.03 1.20
CA ASN A 105 -18.39 -1.44 2.60
C ASN A 105 -19.46 -2.50 3.00
N GLU A 106 -19.82 -3.40 2.08
CA GLU A 106 -20.85 -4.44 2.30
C GLU A 106 -20.26 -5.84 2.42
N ARG A 107 -19.01 -6.07 2.03
CA ARG A 107 -18.38 -7.40 2.05
C ARG A 107 -18.22 -7.95 3.48
N ARG A 108 -18.43 -9.28 3.59
CA ARG A 108 -18.31 -10.05 4.84
C ARG A 108 -17.30 -11.20 4.73
N ASP A 109 -16.69 -11.35 3.56
CA ASP A 109 -15.80 -12.45 3.18
C ASP A 109 -14.34 -12.04 3.01
N LEU A 110 -13.97 -10.88 3.58
CA LEU A 110 -12.63 -10.32 3.52
C LEU A 110 -11.57 -11.32 3.98
N CYS A 111 -10.49 -11.45 3.22
CA CYS A 111 -9.45 -12.41 3.57
C CYS A 111 -8.07 -12.08 3.01
N ILE A 112 -7.07 -12.81 3.52
CA ILE A 112 -5.70 -12.83 3.02
C ILE A 112 -5.34 -14.27 2.68
N TYR A 113 -4.86 -14.53 1.46
CA TYR A 113 -4.34 -15.83 1.05
C TYR A 113 -2.82 -15.87 1.18
N LYS A 114 -2.26 -16.96 1.73
CA LYS A 114 -0.82 -17.23 1.73
C LYS A 114 -0.45 -18.17 0.60
N VAL A 115 0.52 -17.79 -0.22
CA VAL A 115 1.15 -18.64 -1.22
C VAL A 115 2.60 -18.88 -0.82
N ALA A 116 2.96 -20.13 -0.55
CA ALA A 116 4.31 -20.48 -0.13
C ALA A 116 5.33 -20.23 -1.24
N LYS A 117 6.54 -19.77 -0.88
CA LYS A 117 7.64 -19.44 -1.82
C LYS A 117 7.92 -20.56 -2.85
N ASN A 118 7.89 -21.81 -2.42
CA ASN A 118 8.14 -22.96 -3.30
C ASN A 118 7.07 -23.16 -4.38
N GLN A 119 5.87 -22.60 -4.19
CA GLN A 119 4.78 -22.63 -5.18
C GLN A 119 4.99 -21.62 -6.31
N LEU A 120 5.84 -20.61 -6.14
CA LEU A 120 6.06 -19.54 -7.13
C LEU A 120 6.76 -20.04 -8.41
N ASN A 121 7.32 -21.23 -8.38
CA ASN A 121 7.94 -21.88 -9.55
C ASN A 121 6.93 -22.62 -10.44
N ASN A 122 5.68 -22.78 -10.01
CA ASN A 122 4.64 -23.50 -10.74
C ASN A 122 3.74 -22.51 -11.51
N ASP A 123 3.11 -22.96 -12.60
CA ASP A 123 2.07 -22.18 -13.31
C ASP A 123 0.72 -22.30 -12.60
N LEU A 124 0.53 -23.38 -11.82
CA LEU A 124 -0.63 -23.60 -10.98
C LEU A 124 -0.16 -23.80 -9.54
N ALA A 125 -0.54 -22.88 -8.67
CA ALA A 125 -0.23 -22.90 -7.24
C ALA A 125 -1.48 -23.08 -6.40
N LYS A 126 -1.29 -23.37 -5.12
CA LYS A 126 -2.36 -23.37 -4.11
C LYS A 126 -1.98 -22.43 -2.97
N ALA A 127 -2.94 -21.67 -2.50
CA ALA A 127 -2.81 -21.00 -1.22
C ALA A 127 -2.68 -22.07 -0.12
N GLU A 128 -1.66 -21.91 0.71
CA GLU A 128 -1.37 -22.81 1.84
C GLU A 128 -2.48 -22.70 2.90
N TYR A 129 -2.93 -21.46 3.14
CA TYR A 129 -4.07 -21.15 3.99
C TYR A 129 -4.70 -19.81 3.62
N LYS A 130 -5.87 -19.58 4.21
CA LYS A 130 -6.63 -18.34 4.18
C LYS A 130 -6.81 -17.80 5.60
N ILE A 131 -6.68 -16.48 5.75
CA ILE A 131 -7.02 -15.74 6.95
C ILE A 131 -8.27 -14.93 6.64
N SER A 132 -9.43 -15.36 7.13
CA SER A 132 -10.66 -14.57 7.05
C SER A 132 -10.70 -13.57 8.19
N PHE A 133 -11.20 -12.37 7.95
CA PHE A 133 -11.28 -11.37 9.01
C PHE A 133 -12.52 -10.48 8.89
N SER A 134 -12.83 -9.80 9.98
CA SER A 134 -13.89 -8.80 10.06
C SER A 134 -13.47 -7.67 10.98
N TYR A 135 -14.11 -6.51 10.81
CA TYR A 135 -13.92 -5.35 11.68
C TYR A 135 -14.94 -5.37 12.81
N PRO A 136 -14.53 -5.40 14.09
CA PRO A 136 -15.47 -5.40 15.22
C PRO A 136 -16.38 -4.17 15.26
N GLU A 137 -15.90 -3.04 14.69
CA GLU A 137 -16.63 -1.76 14.67
C GLU A 137 -17.70 -1.71 13.56
N GLN A 138 -17.54 -2.46 12.46
CA GLN A 138 -18.52 -2.49 11.38
C GLN A 138 -19.74 -3.34 11.79
N LYS A 139 -20.86 -2.69 12.09
CA LYS A 139 -22.10 -3.34 12.52
C LYS A 139 -23.15 -3.45 11.41
N GLU A 140 -23.11 -2.52 10.46
CA GLU A 140 -24.02 -2.47 9.31
C GLU A 140 -23.26 -2.70 8.01
N PHE A 141 -23.92 -3.31 6.99
CA PHE A 141 -23.33 -3.69 5.72
C PHE A 141 -24.31 -3.37 4.58
N PRO A 142 -24.15 -2.20 3.91
CA PRO A 142 -23.14 -1.16 4.21
C PRO A 142 -23.48 -0.37 5.47
N PRO A 143 -22.50 0.33 6.07
CA PRO A 143 -22.73 1.28 7.14
C PRO A 143 -23.30 2.58 6.57
N LYS A 144 -23.67 3.52 7.44
CA LYS A 144 -24.07 4.86 7.00
C LYS A 144 -22.98 5.49 6.14
N LYS A 145 -23.36 6.26 5.12
CA LYS A 145 -22.41 6.87 4.17
C LYS A 145 -21.27 7.69 4.80
N LYS A 146 -21.47 8.24 6.00
CA LYS A 146 -20.43 8.95 6.76
C LYS A 146 -19.48 8.03 7.55
N GLU A 147 -19.76 6.75 7.58
CA GLU A 147 -19.06 5.72 8.37
C GLU A 147 -18.38 4.65 7.48
N MET A 148 -18.21 4.94 6.18
CA MET A 148 -17.59 4.02 5.21
C MET A 148 -16.06 4.09 5.28
N PHE A 149 -15.46 3.37 6.25
CA PHE A 149 -14.02 3.32 6.52
C PHE A 149 -13.45 1.90 6.45
N PHE A 150 -14.19 0.93 5.90
CA PHE A 150 -13.85 -0.49 5.96
C PHE A 150 -13.45 -1.06 4.60
N ASP A 151 -12.78 -0.23 3.79
CA ASP A 151 -12.21 -0.56 2.52
C ASP A 151 -10.68 -0.51 2.64
N VAL A 152 -10.00 -1.66 2.62
CA VAL A 152 -8.54 -1.73 2.69
C VAL A 152 -7.98 -1.72 1.28
N GLU A 153 -6.94 -0.90 1.07
CA GLU A 153 -6.28 -0.79 -0.22
C GLU A 153 -4.78 -1.13 -0.16
N GLY A 154 -4.22 -1.17 1.04
CA GLY A 154 -2.81 -1.48 1.19
C GLY A 154 -2.50 -2.21 2.48
N PHE A 155 -1.53 -3.12 2.42
CA PHE A 155 -1.08 -3.84 3.59
C PHE A 155 0.36 -4.32 3.47
N PHE A 156 0.96 -4.65 4.61
CA PHE A 156 2.25 -5.35 4.65
C PHE A 156 2.32 -6.32 5.82
N GLU A 157 3.22 -7.30 5.71
CA GLU A 157 3.57 -8.22 6.80
C GLU A 157 4.77 -7.68 7.57
N GLN A 158 4.70 -7.70 8.91
CA GLN A 158 5.83 -7.42 9.79
C GLN A 158 5.71 -8.19 11.09
N GLY A 159 6.72 -9.03 11.37
CA GLY A 159 6.85 -9.70 12.65
C GLY A 159 5.72 -10.66 13.00
N GLY A 160 5.15 -11.35 12.02
CA GLY A 160 4.04 -12.29 12.19
C GLY A 160 2.67 -11.63 12.29
N TYR A 161 2.54 -10.39 11.82
CA TYR A 161 1.29 -9.65 11.75
C TYR A 161 1.15 -8.94 10.42
N PHE A 162 -0.09 -8.76 9.97
CA PHE A 162 -0.45 -7.85 8.89
C PHE A 162 -0.92 -6.53 9.47
N TYR A 163 -0.53 -5.45 8.80
CA TYR A 163 -0.96 -4.09 9.06
C TYR A 163 -1.70 -3.59 7.82
N LEU A 164 -2.99 -3.29 7.99
CA LEU A 164 -3.92 -2.95 6.93
C LEU A 164 -4.27 -1.47 7.03
N PHE A 165 -4.28 -0.78 5.91
CA PHE A 165 -4.56 0.66 5.81
C PHE A 165 -5.81 0.88 4.98
N THR A 166 -6.78 1.61 5.56
CA THR A 166 -8.08 1.80 4.91
C THR A 166 -8.11 3.03 4.03
N LYS A 167 -8.83 2.92 2.92
CA LYS A 167 -9.29 4.03 2.08
C LYS A 167 -10.61 4.55 2.65
N ASN A 168 -10.70 5.83 2.84
CA ASN A 168 -11.90 6.49 3.32
C ASN A 168 -12.89 6.70 2.17
N ARG A 169 -14.01 5.97 2.18
CA ARG A 169 -15.12 6.10 1.22
C ARG A 169 -16.27 6.94 1.75
N SER A 170 -16.10 7.56 2.92
CA SER A 170 -17.20 8.26 3.58
C SER A 170 -17.63 9.52 2.84
N LYS A 171 -18.94 9.83 2.91
CA LYS A 171 -19.46 11.10 2.48
C LYS A 171 -18.91 12.20 3.40
N GLY A 172 -18.26 13.21 2.81
CA GLY A 172 -17.56 14.26 3.55
C GLY A 172 -16.13 13.86 3.90
N PHE A 173 -15.44 13.23 2.93
CA PHE A 173 -14.04 12.84 3.03
C PHE A 173 -13.19 13.91 3.74
N ASP A 174 -12.53 13.50 4.81
CA ASP A 174 -11.70 14.35 5.67
C ASP A 174 -10.25 13.82 5.81
N GLY A 175 -9.89 12.85 4.96
CA GLY A 175 -8.57 12.23 4.95
C GLY A 175 -8.32 11.22 6.06
N THR A 176 -9.31 10.91 6.92
CA THR A 176 -9.14 9.90 7.97
C THR A 176 -8.90 8.53 7.36
N ALA A 177 -7.82 7.86 7.79
CA ALA A 177 -7.51 6.48 7.46
C ALA A 177 -7.28 5.68 8.75
N PHE A 178 -7.75 4.45 8.79
CA PHE A 178 -7.57 3.54 9.92
C PHE A 178 -6.42 2.57 9.67
N ILE A 179 -5.78 2.15 10.75
CA ILE A 179 -4.76 1.10 10.75
C ILE A 179 -5.30 -0.06 11.54
N TYR A 180 -5.42 -1.22 10.88
CA TYR A 180 -5.80 -2.46 11.52
C TYR A 180 -4.63 -3.43 11.58
N LYS A 181 -4.65 -4.30 12.58
CA LYS A 181 -3.66 -5.35 12.80
C LYS A 181 -4.35 -6.71 12.87
N ILE A 182 -3.80 -7.69 12.15
CA ILE A 182 -4.25 -9.09 12.12
C ILE A 182 -3.04 -9.99 12.29
N LYS A 183 -3.16 -11.08 13.07
CA LYS A 183 -2.09 -12.06 13.20
C LYS A 183 -1.92 -12.85 11.89
N ASN A 184 -0.68 -13.09 11.48
CA ASN A 184 -0.37 -13.98 10.34
C ASN A 184 -0.53 -15.45 10.76
N ALA A 185 -1.79 -15.92 10.87
CA ALA A 185 -2.14 -17.28 11.24
C ALA A 185 -3.49 -17.66 10.59
N ALA A 186 -3.57 -18.88 10.07
CA ALA A 186 -4.77 -19.42 9.43
C ALA A 186 -6.02 -19.31 10.33
N GLY A 187 -7.18 -19.19 9.70
CA GLY A 187 -8.48 -19.19 10.37
C GLY A 187 -9.19 -17.85 10.33
N THR A 188 -10.20 -17.68 11.19
CA THR A 188 -11.03 -16.47 11.25
C THR A 188 -10.62 -15.58 12.42
N GLN A 189 -10.44 -14.29 12.15
CA GLN A 189 -9.94 -13.33 13.13
C GLN A 189 -10.80 -12.06 13.14
N LYS A 190 -10.68 -11.30 14.21
CA LYS A 190 -11.17 -9.93 14.30
C LYS A 190 -9.99 -9.00 14.16
N ALA A 191 -10.05 -8.08 13.20
CA ALA A 191 -9.03 -7.05 13.02
C ALA A 191 -9.04 -6.11 14.23
N VAL A 192 -7.85 -5.76 14.72
CA VAL A 192 -7.69 -4.84 15.86
C VAL A 192 -7.30 -3.48 15.33
N LYS A 193 -8.14 -2.47 15.53
CA LYS A 193 -7.79 -1.08 15.21
C LYS A 193 -6.67 -0.61 16.16
N ILE A 194 -5.49 -0.31 15.60
CA ILE A 194 -4.32 0.13 16.38
C ILE A 194 -4.05 1.62 16.24
N GLY A 195 -4.72 2.31 15.33
CA GLY A 195 -4.57 3.74 15.15
C GLY A 195 -5.40 4.31 14.03
N GLU A 196 -5.30 5.61 13.92
CA GLU A 196 -5.84 6.41 12.83
C GLU A 196 -4.95 7.63 12.60
N PHE A 197 -4.97 8.14 11.39
CA PHE A 197 -4.27 9.38 11.02
C PHE A 197 -5.04 10.08 9.91
N LYS A 198 -4.59 11.28 9.56
CA LYS A 198 -5.18 12.02 8.45
C LYS A 198 -4.18 12.19 7.32
N THR A 199 -4.66 12.02 6.11
CA THR A 199 -3.95 12.34 4.88
C THR A 199 -4.14 13.84 4.55
N CYS A 200 -5.13 14.18 3.76
CA CYS A 200 -5.59 15.56 3.55
C CYS A 200 -7.10 15.53 3.23
N ASN A 201 -7.71 16.68 2.96
CA ASN A 201 -9.14 16.79 2.71
C ASN A 201 -9.54 16.79 1.21
N ASN A 202 -8.64 16.38 0.32
CA ASN A 202 -8.91 16.26 -1.11
C ASN A 202 -8.91 14.78 -1.52
N TYR A 203 -10.09 14.23 -1.83
CA TYR A 203 -10.25 12.82 -2.16
C TYR A 203 -9.26 12.36 -3.25
N ASN A 204 -9.25 13.03 -4.40
CA ASN A 204 -8.46 12.61 -5.56
C ASN A 204 -6.94 12.60 -5.31
N HIS A 205 -6.46 13.36 -4.33
CA HIS A 205 -5.04 13.51 -4.03
C HIS A 205 -4.60 12.80 -2.75
N CYS A 206 -5.52 12.34 -1.92
CA CYS A 206 -5.20 11.90 -0.57
C CYS A 206 -5.85 10.59 -0.12
N VAL A 207 -6.63 9.94 -0.97
CA VAL A 207 -7.04 8.56 -0.71
C VAL A 207 -5.80 7.67 -0.75
N LEU A 208 -5.76 6.71 0.15
CA LEU A 208 -4.73 5.68 0.12
C LEU A 208 -5.07 4.63 -0.93
N THR A 209 -4.04 4.13 -1.61
CA THR A 209 -4.17 3.13 -2.68
C THR A 209 -3.22 1.94 -2.48
N SER A 210 -2.17 2.05 -1.67
CA SER A 210 -1.30 0.91 -1.32
C SER A 210 -0.41 1.26 -0.13
N ALA A 211 0.23 0.26 0.48
CA ALA A 211 1.08 0.40 1.66
C ALA A 211 2.27 -0.56 1.64
N THR A 212 3.42 -0.10 2.12
CA THR A 212 4.61 -0.95 2.22
C THR A 212 5.49 -0.55 3.40
N ILE A 213 6.34 -1.49 3.85
CA ILE A 213 7.36 -1.25 4.88
C ILE A 213 8.75 -1.51 4.32
N SER A 214 9.74 -0.71 4.71
CA SER A 214 11.13 -0.90 4.30
C SER A 214 11.71 -2.23 4.81
N PRO A 215 12.67 -2.85 4.10
CA PRO A 215 13.29 -4.10 4.52
C PRO A 215 13.86 -4.09 5.94
N ASP A 216 14.37 -2.94 6.41
CA ASP A 216 14.87 -2.74 7.77
C ASP A 216 13.76 -2.46 8.80
N GLY A 217 12.50 -2.32 8.36
CA GLY A 217 11.34 -2.05 9.22
C GLY A 217 11.27 -0.65 9.80
N LYS A 218 12.08 0.31 9.31
CA LYS A 218 12.19 1.66 9.89
C LYS A 218 11.38 2.73 9.16
N LYS A 219 10.82 2.40 8.00
CA LYS A 219 10.02 3.32 7.19
C LYS A 219 8.75 2.62 6.74
N VAL A 220 7.62 3.31 6.85
CA VAL A 220 6.35 2.91 6.22
C VAL A 220 6.03 3.94 5.16
N ALA A 221 5.72 3.49 3.96
CA ALA A 221 5.30 4.33 2.85
C ALA A 221 3.86 3.97 2.46
N LEU A 222 3.00 4.97 2.42
CA LEU A 222 1.61 4.86 1.95
C LEU A 222 1.47 5.66 0.67
N LEU A 223 0.84 5.07 -0.33
CA LEU A 223 0.67 5.66 -1.65
C LEU A 223 -0.66 6.40 -1.77
N SER A 224 -0.66 7.47 -2.52
CA SER A 224 -1.82 8.12 -3.14
C SER A 224 -1.51 8.37 -4.62
N HIS A 225 -2.47 8.90 -5.38
CA HIS A 225 -2.32 9.07 -6.83
C HIS A 225 -1.15 9.98 -7.26
N ASP A 226 -0.68 10.87 -6.41
CA ASP A 226 0.36 11.87 -6.74
C ASP A 226 1.44 12.06 -5.66
N LYS A 227 1.39 11.28 -4.57
CA LYS A 227 2.30 11.44 -3.44
C LYS A 227 2.51 10.15 -2.66
N VAL A 228 3.56 10.16 -1.86
CA VAL A 228 3.85 9.15 -0.83
C VAL A 228 3.83 9.82 0.55
N LEU A 229 3.09 9.26 1.48
CA LEU A 229 3.19 9.58 2.90
C LEU A 229 4.22 8.65 3.54
N LEU A 230 5.34 9.21 3.98
CA LEU A 230 6.44 8.46 4.57
C LEU A 230 6.47 8.65 6.07
N PHE A 231 6.36 7.56 6.83
CA PHE A 231 6.46 7.54 8.28
C PHE A 231 7.83 6.99 8.72
N LYS A 232 8.47 7.69 9.64
CA LYS A 232 9.77 7.35 10.25
C LYS A 232 9.71 7.57 11.76
N ASN A 233 10.72 7.10 12.49
CA ASN A 233 10.90 7.35 13.93
C ASN A 233 9.73 6.90 14.81
N PHE A 234 8.95 5.93 14.36
CA PHE A 234 7.88 5.30 15.14
C PHE A 234 8.46 4.26 16.12
N LYS A 235 7.70 3.93 17.16
CA LYS A 235 8.05 2.88 18.12
C LYS A 235 7.12 1.68 17.97
N GLY A 236 7.69 0.49 17.80
CA GLY A 236 6.94 -0.74 17.60
C GLY A 236 6.05 -0.63 16.35
N ASP A 237 4.77 -0.88 16.52
CA ASP A 237 3.75 -0.82 15.46
C ASP A 237 2.89 0.47 15.48
N LEU A 238 3.30 1.48 16.25
CA LEU A 238 2.63 2.77 16.29
C LEU A 238 3.08 3.68 15.14
N TYR A 239 2.95 3.22 13.90
CA TYR A 239 3.44 3.92 12.70
C TYR A 239 2.94 5.36 12.61
N HIS A 240 1.65 5.58 12.89
CA HIS A 240 0.99 6.90 12.86
C HIS A 240 1.46 7.89 13.95
N LYS A 241 2.26 7.42 14.92
CA LYS A 241 2.90 8.26 15.97
C LYS A 241 4.31 8.68 15.58
N GLY A 242 4.84 8.19 14.48
CA GLY A 242 6.12 8.60 13.94
C GLY A 242 6.08 9.97 13.26
N THR A 243 7.21 10.35 12.70
CA THR A 243 7.31 11.56 11.87
C THR A 243 6.72 11.28 10.50
N GLN A 244 5.65 11.98 10.13
CA GLN A 244 5.03 11.91 8.80
C GLN A 244 5.65 12.98 7.89
N THR A 245 6.04 12.58 6.68
CA THR A 245 6.54 13.47 5.61
C THR A 245 5.76 13.18 4.34
N GLU A 246 5.25 14.22 3.69
CA GLU A 246 4.63 14.12 2.37
C GLU A 246 5.70 14.31 1.29
N LEU A 247 5.78 13.36 0.36
CA LEU A 247 6.70 13.36 -0.77
C LEU A 247 5.88 13.45 -2.06
N SER A 248 5.92 14.60 -2.74
CA SER A 248 5.26 14.76 -4.04
C SER A 248 5.95 13.91 -5.10
N LEU A 249 5.15 13.23 -5.91
CA LEU A 249 5.63 12.49 -7.08
C LEU A 249 5.68 13.39 -8.33
N ASN A 250 5.15 14.63 -8.25
CA ASN A 250 5.02 15.57 -9.37
C ASN A 250 4.37 14.96 -10.63
N HIS A 251 3.57 13.93 -10.44
CA HIS A 251 2.91 13.16 -11.49
C HIS A 251 1.62 12.56 -10.96
N PHE A 252 0.49 12.89 -11.58
CA PHE A 252 -0.82 12.36 -11.24
C PHE A 252 -1.22 11.25 -12.21
N SER A 253 -1.54 10.06 -11.70
CA SER A 253 -2.15 8.94 -12.41
C SER A 253 -2.84 8.04 -11.38
N GLN A 254 -3.59 7.03 -11.80
CA GLN A 254 -4.10 5.98 -10.89
C GLN A 254 -2.96 5.08 -10.41
N LYS A 255 -2.16 5.59 -9.47
CA LYS A 255 -1.13 4.79 -8.80
C LYS A 255 -1.78 3.95 -7.75
N GLU A 256 -1.72 2.63 -7.93
CA GLU A 256 -2.42 1.67 -7.08
C GLU A 256 -1.46 0.70 -6.38
N ALA A 257 -0.16 0.77 -6.67
CA ALA A 257 0.77 -0.19 -6.09
C ALA A 257 2.11 0.43 -5.70
N ILE A 258 2.64 0.06 -4.51
CA ILE A 258 3.94 0.53 -4.00
C ILE A 258 4.69 -0.58 -3.27
N VAL A 259 6.02 -0.66 -3.48
CA VAL A 259 6.89 -1.55 -2.70
C VAL A 259 8.27 -0.92 -2.50
N PHE A 260 8.92 -1.19 -1.37
CA PHE A 260 10.33 -0.90 -1.20
C PHE A 260 11.19 -1.87 -2.02
N LYS A 261 11.99 -1.35 -2.96
CA LYS A 261 13.05 -2.08 -3.66
C LYS A 261 14.24 -2.34 -2.73
N ASP A 262 14.57 -1.34 -1.95
CA ASP A 262 15.57 -1.31 -0.87
C ASP A 262 15.16 -0.28 0.19
N ASN A 263 16.00 -0.01 1.20
CA ASN A 263 15.63 0.90 2.28
C ASN A 263 15.42 2.37 1.84
N ASN A 264 15.83 2.76 0.63
CA ASN A 264 15.79 4.15 0.18
C ASN A 264 15.15 4.32 -1.20
N THR A 265 14.68 3.24 -1.82
CA THR A 265 14.11 3.25 -3.17
C THR A 265 12.75 2.56 -3.15
N LEU A 266 11.76 3.23 -3.71
CA LEU A 266 10.41 2.70 -3.93
C LEU A 266 10.23 2.34 -5.41
N LEU A 267 9.51 1.25 -5.66
CA LEU A 267 8.87 0.96 -6.93
C LEU A 267 7.38 1.29 -6.79
N ILE A 268 6.83 1.95 -7.80
CA ILE A 268 5.43 2.37 -7.84
C ILE A 268 4.86 1.92 -9.17
N ALA A 269 3.64 1.38 -9.18
CA ALA A 269 2.95 1.08 -10.42
C ALA A 269 1.61 1.79 -10.49
N ASP A 270 1.18 2.10 -11.71
CA ASP A 270 -0.14 2.67 -11.98
C ASP A 270 -0.96 1.79 -12.92
N GLU A 271 -2.26 1.85 -12.74
CA GLU A 271 -3.22 1.25 -13.66
C GLU A 271 -3.20 1.90 -15.04
N LYS A 272 -3.66 1.16 -16.01
CA LYS A 272 -3.88 1.67 -17.36
C LYS A 272 -5.29 2.16 -17.57
N THR A 273 -5.50 3.45 -17.42
CA THR A 273 -6.78 4.09 -17.70
C THR A 273 -6.74 4.75 -19.08
N ASN A 274 -7.51 4.24 -20.03
CA ASN A 274 -7.49 4.70 -21.44
C ASN A 274 -6.09 4.61 -22.06
N LYS A 275 -5.42 5.76 -22.29
CA LYS A 275 -4.08 5.86 -22.87
C LYS A 275 -2.99 6.23 -21.84
N ILE A 276 -3.37 6.43 -20.56
CA ILE A 276 -2.49 6.88 -19.48
C ILE A 276 -2.21 5.71 -18.54
N GLY A 277 -1.03 5.69 -17.92
CA GLY A 277 -0.66 4.66 -16.94
C GLY A 277 -0.22 3.35 -17.56
N GLY A 278 -0.30 2.28 -16.76
CA GLY A 278 0.23 0.96 -17.10
C GLY A 278 1.75 0.94 -17.08
N LYS A 279 2.37 1.57 -16.07
CA LYS A 279 3.82 1.76 -15.98
C LYS A 279 4.34 1.41 -14.58
N VAL A 280 5.61 1.13 -14.51
CA VAL A 280 6.36 1.01 -13.25
C VAL A 280 7.40 2.11 -13.19
N TYR A 281 7.47 2.73 -12.02
CA TYR A 281 8.36 3.84 -11.73
C TYR A 281 9.30 3.51 -10.57
N GLU A 282 10.45 4.17 -10.53
CA GLU A 282 11.37 4.22 -9.40
C GLU A 282 11.34 5.61 -8.78
N PHE A 283 11.30 5.67 -7.45
CA PHE A 283 11.35 6.89 -6.66
C PHE A 283 12.34 6.74 -5.51
N ARG A 284 13.31 7.65 -5.41
CA ARG A 284 14.31 7.65 -4.33
C ARG A 284 13.88 8.58 -3.20
N LEU A 285 14.05 8.10 -1.96
CA LEU A 285 13.71 8.83 -0.73
C LEU A 285 14.81 9.78 -0.28
#